data_25c0435616d83de0ceea913d3224dd06
#
_entry.id   25c0435616d83de0ceea913d3224dd06
#
_cell.length_a   1.000
_cell.length_b   1.000
_cell.length_c   1.000
_cell.angle_alpha   90.00
_cell.angle_beta   90.00
_cell.angle_gamma   90.00
#
_symmetry.space_group_name_H-M   'P 1'
#
loop_
_entity.id
_entity.type
_entity.pdbx_description
1 polymer ?
#
loop_
_entity_poly.entity_id
_entity_poly.type
_entity_poly.pdbx_seq_one_letter_code
_entity_poly.pdbx_strand_id
1 'polypeptide(L)'
;MVNLYHRKNEIAIDLTGVVNPRAIDISYKGIMQAESMLPSSWTLSSNKNRILCLSFSEESENVELLMRYSGLIQIIGVTVIDQDLQKHAGLVTIEDIDTWDYMTVDFDKNTQYWEGLFSTHTKEKSLTVTDIVKK
;
A
#
# COMPACT_ATOMS: atom_id res chain seq x y z
N MET A 1 -3.93 -17.25 -6.24
CA MET A 1 -4.50 -16.03 -5.63
C MET A 1 -3.44 -14.96 -5.57
N VAL A 2 -3.84 -13.72 -5.79
CA VAL A 2 -2.90 -12.61 -5.77
C VAL A 2 -2.58 -12.21 -4.33
N ASN A 3 -1.31 -12.04 -4.03
CA ASN A 3 -0.87 -11.53 -2.75
C ASN A 3 0.06 -10.35 -2.97
N LEU A 4 -0.27 -9.23 -2.33
CA LEU A 4 0.58 -8.07 -2.36
C LEU A 4 1.29 -7.98 -1.02
N TYR A 5 2.62 -7.82 -1.05
CA TYR A 5 3.43 -7.73 0.15
C TYR A 5 3.86 -6.28 0.36
N HIS A 6 3.30 -5.67 1.40
CA HIS A 6 3.61 -4.29 1.73
C HIS A 6 4.72 -4.31 2.77
N ARG A 7 5.92 -4.02 2.33
CA ARG A 7 7.10 -4.00 3.18
C ARG A 7 7.55 -2.57 3.39
N LYS A 8 8.43 -2.38 4.33
CA LYS A 8 8.97 -1.06 4.57
C LYS A 8 9.76 -0.63 3.34
N ASN A 9 9.36 0.47 2.72
CA ASN A 9 10.00 1.06 1.55
C ASN A 9 9.94 0.21 0.27
N GLU A 10 9.11 -0.83 0.25
CA GLU A 10 9.05 -1.72 -0.91
C GLU A 10 7.68 -2.38 -1.03
N ILE A 11 7.19 -2.54 -2.24
CA ILE A 11 5.96 -3.29 -2.48
C ILE A 11 6.26 -4.39 -3.49
N ALA A 12 5.97 -5.62 -3.10
CA ALA A 12 6.15 -6.80 -3.94
C ALA A 12 4.80 -7.47 -4.18
N ILE A 13 4.73 -8.36 -5.13
CA ILE A 13 3.48 -9.03 -5.45
C ILE A 13 3.72 -10.46 -5.92
N ASP A 14 2.78 -11.34 -5.59
CA ASP A 14 2.77 -12.70 -6.08
C ASP A 14 1.54 -12.85 -6.98
N LEU A 15 1.77 -13.06 -8.25
CA LEU A 15 0.73 -13.18 -9.26
C LEU A 15 0.41 -14.63 -9.63
N THR A 16 0.76 -15.58 -8.76
CA THR A 16 0.52 -16.99 -9.04
C THR A 16 -0.97 -17.22 -9.35
N GLY A 17 -1.24 -17.88 -10.43
CA GLY A 17 -2.60 -18.18 -10.85
C GLY A 17 -3.22 -17.16 -11.79
N VAL A 18 -2.54 -16.04 -12.03
CA VAL A 18 -3.05 -15.07 -13.00
C VAL A 18 -2.31 -15.29 -14.31
N VAL A 19 -3.06 -15.55 -15.38
CA VAL A 19 -2.48 -15.81 -16.69
C VAL A 19 -2.30 -14.49 -17.42
N ASN A 20 -1.06 -14.19 -17.75
CA ASN A 20 -0.71 -13.01 -18.55
C ASN A 20 -1.33 -11.72 -17.99
N PRO A 21 -0.93 -11.33 -16.79
CA PRO A 21 -1.51 -10.13 -16.16
C PRO A 21 -1.21 -8.88 -16.97
N ARG A 22 -2.18 -8.00 -17.08
CA ARG A 22 -2.09 -6.79 -17.89
C ARG A 22 -2.09 -5.53 -17.06
N ALA A 23 -2.73 -5.55 -15.91
CA ALA A 23 -2.81 -4.36 -15.08
C ALA A 23 -2.84 -4.74 -13.61
N ILE A 24 -2.23 -3.89 -12.79
CA ILE A 24 -2.27 -4.02 -11.34
C ILE A 24 -2.73 -2.67 -10.83
N ASP A 25 -3.84 -2.66 -10.11
CA ASP A 25 -4.47 -1.43 -9.61
C ASP A 25 -4.42 -1.47 -8.09
N ILE A 26 -3.73 -0.52 -7.49
CA ILE A 26 -3.54 -0.46 -6.04
C ILE A 26 -4.12 0.85 -5.53
N SER A 27 -4.99 0.74 -4.53
CA SER A 27 -5.54 1.91 -3.85
C SER A 27 -4.80 2.07 -2.53
N TYR A 28 -4.42 3.29 -2.19
CA TYR A 28 -3.69 3.54 -0.96
C TYR A 28 -4.05 4.88 -0.35
N LYS A 29 -3.70 5.05 0.92
CA LYS A 29 -3.80 6.32 1.62
C LYS A 29 -2.39 6.71 2.02
N GLY A 30 -2.15 7.99 2.21
CA GLY A 30 -0.86 8.49 2.65
C GLY A 30 -0.11 9.22 1.56
N ILE A 31 1.17 9.50 1.81
CA ILE A 31 2.01 10.26 0.90
C ILE A 31 3.26 9.45 0.62
N MET A 32 3.62 9.36 -0.64
CA MET A 32 4.83 8.65 -1.01
C MET A 32 5.45 9.18 -2.28
N GLN A 33 6.72 8.83 -2.46
CA GLN A 33 7.40 8.97 -3.72
C GLN A 33 7.83 7.56 -4.13
N ALA A 34 7.48 7.15 -5.31
CA ALA A 34 7.73 5.79 -5.79
C ALA A 34 8.76 5.74 -6.90
N GLU A 35 9.52 4.67 -6.89
CA GLU A 35 10.47 4.36 -7.96
C GLU A 35 10.07 3.00 -8.51
N SER A 36 9.79 2.94 -9.79
CA SER A 36 9.38 1.68 -10.43
C SER A 36 10.50 0.67 -10.42
N MET A 37 10.19 -0.54 -10.03
CA MET A 37 11.10 -1.68 -10.10
C MET A 37 10.56 -2.72 -11.08
N LEU A 38 9.64 -2.31 -11.94
CA LEU A 38 9.02 -3.21 -12.90
C LEU A 38 9.93 -3.51 -14.08
N PRO A 39 9.75 -4.66 -14.74
CA PRO A 39 10.44 -4.95 -15.98
C PRO A 39 10.08 -3.92 -17.06
N SER A 40 10.88 -3.85 -18.11
CA SER A 40 10.72 -2.82 -19.14
C SER A 40 9.39 -2.88 -19.89
N SER A 41 8.74 -4.04 -19.91
CA SER A 41 7.45 -4.18 -20.59
C SER A 41 6.29 -3.62 -19.76
N TRP A 42 6.54 -3.22 -18.55
CA TRP A 42 5.53 -2.66 -17.66
C TRP A 42 5.80 -1.17 -17.44
N THR A 43 4.74 -0.44 -17.17
CA THR A 43 4.82 0.98 -16.82
C THR A 43 4.10 1.21 -15.51
N LEU A 44 4.69 1.97 -14.61
CA LEU A 44 4.08 2.33 -13.35
C LEU A 44 3.71 3.80 -13.39
N SER A 45 2.45 4.09 -13.02
CA SER A 45 1.99 5.45 -12.86
C SER A 45 1.44 5.59 -11.46
N SER A 46 1.78 6.65 -10.76
CA SER A 46 1.20 6.90 -9.46
C SER A 46 0.46 8.22 -9.51
N ASN A 47 -0.69 8.25 -8.92
CA ASN A 47 -1.49 9.44 -8.81
C ASN A 47 -1.91 9.50 -7.35
N LYS A 48 -2.62 10.53 -6.97
CA LYS A 48 -3.02 10.67 -5.60
C LYS A 48 -3.87 9.46 -5.19
N ASN A 49 -3.39 8.72 -4.22
CA ASN A 49 -4.08 7.57 -3.64
C ASN A 49 -4.24 6.37 -4.57
N ARG A 50 -3.53 6.32 -5.69
CA ARG A 50 -3.65 5.18 -6.59
C ARG A 50 -2.35 4.92 -7.34
N ILE A 51 -2.04 3.64 -7.48
CA ILE A 51 -0.89 3.19 -8.27
C ILE A 51 -1.44 2.29 -9.35
N LEU A 52 -1.04 2.53 -10.59
CA LEU A 52 -1.48 1.73 -11.72
C LEU A 52 -0.27 1.20 -12.47
N CYS A 53 -0.17 -0.11 -12.60
CA CYS A 53 0.90 -0.76 -13.34
C CYS A 53 0.28 -1.39 -14.58
N LEU A 54 0.81 -1.10 -15.75
CA LEU A 54 0.26 -1.58 -17.01
C LEU A 54 1.31 -2.28 -17.86
N SER A 55 0.92 -3.36 -18.51
CA SER A 55 1.75 -4.05 -19.48
C SER A 55 1.05 -4.07 -20.81
N PHE A 56 1.72 -3.60 -21.86
CA PHE A 56 1.16 -3.56 -23.20
C PHE A 56 1.76 -4.62 -24.12
N SER A 57 2.67 -5.44 -23.61
CA SER A 57 3.26 -6.49 -24.46
C SER A 57 2.34 -7.69 -24.56
N GLU A 58 2.47 -8.47 -25.63
CA GLU A 58 1.62 -9.63 -25.81
C GLU A 58 1.79 -10.64 -24.70
N GLU A 59 3.01 -10.83 -24.22
CA GLU A 59 3.25 -11.67 -23.09
C GLU A 59 3.85 -10.80 -21.99
N SER A 60 3.18 -10.76 -20.86
CA SER A 60 3.66 -9.96 -19.76
C SER A 60 4.79 -10.66 -19.05
N GLU A 61 5.85 -9.93 -18.76
CA GLU A 61 6.96 -10.49 -18.00
C GLU A 61 6.50 -10.73 -16.57
N ASN A 62 7.10 -11.71 -15.94
CA ASN A 62 6.79 -12.02 -14.55
C ASN A 62 7.21 -10.86 -13.65
N VAL A 63 6.34 -10.48 -12.74
CA VAL A 63 6.59 -9.36 -11.85
C VAL A 63 6.59 -9.85 -10.42
N GLU A 64 7.62 -9.52 -9.68
CA GLU A 64 7.69 -9.85 -8.27
C GLU A 64 7.84 -8.58 -7.43
N LEU A 65 8.70 -7.67 -7.84
CA LEU A 65 8.89 -6.42 -7.13
C LEU A 65 8.31 -5.29 -7.96
N LEU A 66 7.33 -4.58 -7.39
CA LEU A 66 6.66 -3.51 -8.10
C LEU A 66 7.41 -2.20 -7.99
N MET A 67 7.78 -1.84 -6.79
CA MET A 67 8.39 -0.53 -6.59
C MET A 67 9.10 -0.45 -5.27
N ARG A 68 9.97 0.54 -5.18
CA ARG A 68 10.49 1.02 -3.91
C ARG A 68 9.85 2.38 -3.67
N TYR A 69 9.69 2.76 -2.43
CA TYR A 69 9.06 4.03 -2.14
C TYR A 69 9.61 4.63 -0.84
N SER A 70 9.43 5.93 -0.69
CA SER A 70 9.67 6.61 0.56
C SER A 70 8.36 7.26 0.99
N GLY A 71 8.18 7.44 2.28
CA GLY A 71 6.95 7.99 2.81
C GLY A 71 6.19 6.94 3.62
N LEU A 72 5.00 7.30 4.04
CA LEU A 72 4.19 6.43 4.87
C LEU A 72 2.85 6.24 4.20
N ILE A 73 2.51 5.00 3.89
CA ILE A 73 1.26 4.68 3.19
C ILE A 73 0.57 3.48 3.81
N GLN A 74 -0.71 3.40 3.55
CA GLN A 74 -1.52 2.24 3.91
C GLN A 74 -2.22 1.77 2.64
N ILE A 75 -2.00 0.51 2.26
CA ILE A 75 -2.63 -0.04 1.06
C ILE A 75 -4.02 -0.51 1.42
N ILE A 76 -5.01 -0.02 0.67
CA ILE A 76 -6.41 -0.34 0.92
C ILE A 76 -6.84 -1.57 0.15
N GLY A 77 -6.34 -1.73 -1.05
CA GLY A 77 -6.73 -2.88 -1.86
C GLY A 77 -5.88 -3.01 -3.10
N VAL A 78 -5.92 -4.19 -3.69
CA VAL A 78 -5.21 -4.49 -4.92
C VAL A 78 -6.11 -5.34 -5.82
N THR A 79 -6.12 -5.03 -7.10
CA THR A 79 -6.85 -5.79 -8.11
C THR A 79 -5.93 -6.00 -9.30
N VAL A 80 -5.88 -7.21 -9.81
CA VAL A 80 -5.09 -7.53 -10.98
C VAL A 80 -6.05 -7.89 -12.12
N ILE A 81 -5.77 -7.38 -13.31
CA ILE A 81 -6.59 -7.66 -14.49
C ILE A 81 -5.75 -8.48 -15.45
N ASP A 82 -6.30 -9.60 -15.89
CA ASP A 82 -5.59 -10.51 -16.78
C ASP A 82 -5.89 -10.22 -18.27
N GLN A 83 -5.33 -11.03 -19.14
CA GLN A 83 -5.46 -10.83 -20.58
C GLN A 83 -6.91 -10.89 -21.10
N ASP A 84 -7.79 -11.55 -20.35
CA ASP A 84 -9.19 -11.69 -20.73
C ASP A 84 -10.05 -10.65 -20.00
N LEU A 85 -9.42 -9.64 -19.40
CA LEU A 85 -10.09 -8.58 -18.66
C LEU A 85 -10.81 -9.08 -17.41
N GLN A 86 -10.41 -10.25 -16.92
CA GLN A 86 -10.96 -10.76 -15.67
C GLN A 86 -10.24 -10.13 -14.50
N LYS A 87 -10.99 -9.79 -13.47
CA LYS A 87 -10.43 -9.14 -12.29
C LYS A 87 -10.13 -10.17 -11.21
N HIS A 88 -8.95 -10.03 -10.61
CA HIS A 88 -8.52 -10.89 -9.53
C HIS A 88 -8.23 -10.00 -8.33
N ALA A 89 -9.07 -10.08 -7.32
CA ALA A 89 -8.83 -9.33 -6.09
C ALA A 89 -7.68 -9.99 -5.35
N GLY A 90 -6.87 -9.18 -4.71
CA GLY A 90 -5.72 -9.69 -3.99
C GLY A 90 -5.82 -9.44 -2.49
N LEU A 91 -4.97 -10.13 -1.76
CA LEU A 91 -4.81 -9.92 -0.34
C LEU A 91 -3.58 -9.03 -0.13
N VAL A 92 -3.61 -8.24 0.90
CA VAL A 92 -2.48 -7.40 1.27
C VAL A 92 -1.88 -7.95 2.55
N THR A 93 -0.60 -8.30 2.49
CA THR A 93 0.15 -8.80 3.64
C THR A 93 1.18 -7.75 4.02
N ILE A 94 1.16 -7.33 5.27
CA ILE A 94 2.09 -6.32 5.76
C ILE A 94 3.29 -7.02 6.37
N GLU A 95 4.48 -6.64 5.94
CA GLU A 95 5.73 -7.21 6.43
C GLU A 95 6.69 -6.10 6.81
N ASP A 96 7.40 -6.28 7.91
CA ASP A 96 8.48 -5.37 8.32
C ASP A 96 8.06 -3.91 8.55
N ILE A 97 6.79 -3.68 8.82
CA ILE A 97 6.30 -2.34 9.08
C ILE A 97 5.78 -2.28 10.52
N ASP A 98 6.19 -1.25 11.22
CA ASP A 98 5.71 -1.04 12.57
C ASP A 98 4.19 -0.81 12.53
N THR A 99 3.46 -1.52 13.36
CA THR A 99 2.02 -1.45 13.38
C THR A 99 1.52 -0.04 13.66
N TRP A 100 2.21 0.68 14.54
CA TRP A 100 1.82 2.05 14.86
C TRP A 100 1.97 2.96 13.65
N ASP A 101 3.08 2.82 12.92
CA ASP A 101 3.30 3.63 11.73
C ASP A 101 2.21 3.38 10.70
N TYR A 102 1.84 2.11 10.54
CA TYR A 102 0.81 1.75 9.58
C TYR A 102 -0.54 2.36 9.97
N MET A 103 -0.86 2.34 11.24
CA MET A 103 -2.15 2.82 11.73
C MET A 103 -2.27 4.33 11.73
N THR A 104 -1.16 5.05 11.67
CA THR A 104 -1.20 6.51 11.71
C THR A 104 -1.18 7.16 10.33
N VAL A 105 -1.32 6.38 9.26
CA VAL A 105 -1.27 6.92 7.91
C VAL A 105 -2.26 8.05 7.67
N ASP A 106 -3.43 7.99 8.28
CA ASP A 106 -4.43 9.02 8.11
C ASP A 106 -4.42 10.06 9.24
N PHE A 107 -3.34 10.12 9.99
CA PHE A 107 -3.29 10.98 11.14
C PHE A 107 -3.63 12.43 10.80
N ASP A 108 -3.10 12.95 9.73
CA ASP A 108 -3.37 14.33 9.34
C ASP A 108 -4.84 14.64 9.11
N LYS A 109 -5.58 13.67 8.64
CA LYS A 109 -7.00 13.88 8.38
C LYS A 109 -7.79 13.94 9.67
N ASN A 110 -7.24 13.38 10.72
CA ASN A 110 -7.93 13.29 11.99
C ASN A 110 -7.25 14.07 13.11
N THR A 111 -6.42 15.03 12.76
CA THR A 111 -5.61 15.73 13.73
C THR A 111 -6.41 16.29 14.92
N GLN A 112 -7.47 16.98 14.66
CA GLN A 112 -8.26 17.56 15.75
C GLN A 112 -8.84 16.48 16.65
N TYR A 113 -9.32 15.41 16.08
CA TYR A 113 -9.89 14.34 16.85
C TYR A 113 -8.83 13.71 17.75
N TRP A 114 -7.67 13.43 17.18
CA TRP A 114 -6.61 12.80 17.96
C TRP A 114 -6.08 13.71 19.04
N GLU A 115 -5.97 14.99 18.76
CA GLU A 115 -5.51 15.94 19.76
C GLU A 115 -6.50 16.01 20.92
N GLY A 116 -7.78 15.96 20.64
CA GLY A 116 -8.79 15.95 21.67
C GLY A 116 -8.65 14.75 22.58
N LEU A 117 -8.46 13.58 21.99
CA LEU A 117 -8.33 12.37 22.77
C LEU A 117 -7.07 12.43 23.63
N PHE A 118 -5.97 12.81 23.04
CA PHE A 118 -4.71 12.83 23.77
C PHE A 118 -4.73 13.88 24.88
N SER A 119 -5.30 15.03 24.65
CA SER A 119 -5.29 16.03 25.67
C SER A 119 -6.16 15.60 26.85
N THR A 120 -7.12 14.75 26.65
CA THR A 120 -7.96 14.27 27.72
C THR A 120 -7.20 13.26 28.57
N HIS A 121 -6.35 12.48 27.93
CA HIS A 121 -5.66 11.43 28.66
C HIS A 121 -4.27 11.78 29.07
N THR A 122 -3.55 12.51 28.27
CA THR A 122 -2.18 12.68 28.55
C THR A 122 -1.84 13.90 29.24
N LYS A 123 -2.77 14.65 29.55
CA LYS A 123 -2.46 15.78 30.24
C LYS A 123 -2.03 15.24 31.45
N GLU A 124 -2.33 14.12 31.50
CA GLU A 124 -1.96 13.42 32.51
C GLU A 124 -0.90 12.60 32.07
N LYS A 125 -0.31 12.44 31.04
CA LYS A 125 0.49 11.76 30.61
C LYS A 125 0.93 11.61 29.60
N SER A 126 0.95 11.78 29.08
CA SER A 126 1.14 11.70 28.01
C SER A 126 1.17 10.63 27.64
N LEU A 127 0.69 10.00 27.42
CA LEU A 127 0.41 9.06 26.93
C LEU A 127 0.72 8.75 26.35
N THR A 128 0.71 8.74 26.36
CA THR A 128 0.72 8.12 25.84
C THR A 128 0.00 7.57 25.23
N VAL A 129 0.36 7.54 24.38
CA VAL A 129 -0.44 6.85 23.64
C VAL A 129 -0.64 5.72 24.33
N THR A 130 0.22 5.41 25.00
CA THR A 130 0.07 4.36 25.70
C THR A 130 -1.05 4.50 26.45
N ASP A 131 -1.24 5.66 26.96
CA ASP A 131 -2.35 5.80 27.72
C ASP A 131 -3.47 5.60 26.93
N ILE A 132 -3.38 5.85 25.74
CA ILE A 132 -4.44 5.78 24.93
C ILE A 132 -4.67 4.53 24.51
N VAL A 133 -3.72 4.05 24.31
CA VAL A 133 -3.93 2.83 23.81
C VAL A 133 -3.91 2.19 24.93
N LYS A 134 -3.67 2.99 25.69
CA LYS A 134 -3.61 2.83 26.77
C LYS A 134 -4.48 3.40 27.30
N LYS A 135 -4.52 4.14 27.10
CA LYS A 135 -5.19 4.77 27.59
C LYS A 135 -5.87 4.74 27.09
#